data_4e0734b7f3173d1ecbfd093b5df1f02e
#
_entry.id   4e0734b7f3173d1ecbfd093b5df1f02e
#
_cell.length_a   1.000
_cell.length_b   1.000
_cell.length_c   1.000
_cell.angle_alpha   90.00
_cell.angle_beta   90.00
_cell.angle_gamma   90.00
#
_symmetry.space_group_name_H-M   'P 1'
#
loop_
_entity.id
_entity.type
_entity.pdbx_description
1 polymer ?
#
loop_
_entity_poly.entity_id
_entity_poly.type
_entity_poly.pdbx_seq_one_letter_code
_entity_poly.pdbx_strand_id
1 'polypeptide(L)'
;CPWNADHRLVRIGLKAREIPTDKLPESNLVFLIDVSGSMWGPTRLDLVKSSLKLLVNNLREKDKVAIVVYAGNASVKLESTPGSDKQKIRDAIDELTSGGSTAGGAGIQLAYKVAKQNFLPKGNNRIILCSDGDFNVGVSSVEGLEQLIENERKSGVFLSVLGYGMG
;
A
#
# COMPACT_ATOMS: atom_id res chain seq x y z
N CYS A 1 19.04 -33.19 26.46
CA CYS A 1 17.95 -32.44 27.08
C CYS A 1 17.91 -32.73 28.58
N PRO A 2 17.63 -31.78 29.48
CA PRO A 2 17.61 -31.98 30.92
C PRO A 2 16.58 -33.03 31.39
N TRP A 3 15.53 -33.24 30.60
CA TRP A 3 14.43 -34.16 30.91
C TRP A 3 14.54 -35.53 30.26
N ASN A 4 15.48 -35.73 29.33
CA ASN A 4 15.74 -37.02 28.69
C ASN A 4 17.15 -37.02 28.07
N ALA A 5 17.99 -37.94 28.52
CA ALA A 5 19.39 -38.07 28.11
C ALA A 5 19.56 -38.49 26.63
N ASP A 6 18.57 -39.20 26.07
CA ASP A 6 18.60 -39.69 24.69
C ASP A 6 18.12 -38.63 23.68
N HIS A 7 17.51 -37.55 24.16
CA HIS A 7 17.03 -36.47 23.30
C HIS A 7 18.04 -35.30 23.23
N ARG A 8 18.21 -34.75 22.04
CA ARG A 8 19.00 -33.55 21.82
C ARG A 8 18.09 -32.44 21.31
N LEU A 9 18.27 -31.23 21.87
CA LEU A 9 17.60 -30.03 21.41
C LEU A 9 18.50 -29.30 20.43
N VAL A 10 18.00 -29.08 19.24
CA VAL A 10 18.66 -28.24 18.23
C VAL A 10 17.84 -26.95 18.07
N ARG A 11 18.46 -25.78 18.30
CA ARG A 11 17.88 -24.50 18.06
C ARG A 11 18.51 -23.88 16.79
N ILE A 12 17.71 -23.70 15.76
CA ILE A 12 18.11 -23.00 14.53
C ILE A 12 17.65 -21.55 14.64
N GLY A 13 18.60 -20.62 14.65
CA GLY A 13 18.33 -19.18 14.66
C GLY A 13 18.68 -18.56 13.31
N LEU A 14 17.76 -17.81 12.72
CA LEU A 14 18.01 -17.01 11.54
C LEU A 14 18.01 -15.54 11.94
N LYS A 15 19.08 -14.82 11.59
CA LYS A 15 19.18 -13.35 11.76
C LYS A 15 19.35 -12.71 10.39
N ALA A 16 18.37 -11.89 10.00
CA ALA A 16 18.49 -11.06 8.82
C ALA A 16 19.48 -9.91 9.07
N ARG A 17 20.19 -9.49 8.03
CA ARG A 17 21.07 -8.33 8.09
C ARG A 17 20.20 -7.06 8.17
N GLU A 18 20.43 -6.24 9.17
CA GLU A 18 19.83 -4.91 9.24
C GLU A 18 20.48 -4.01 8.17
N ILE A 19 19.64 -3.41 7.33
CA ILE A 19 20.08 -2.43 6.34
C ILE A 19 19.88 -1.04 6.96
N PRO A 20 20.93 -0.22 7.13
CA PRO A 20 20.79 1.14 7.64
C PRO A 20 19.82 1.95 6.77
N THR A 21 18.84 2.59 7.39
CA THR A 21 17.75 3.29 6.67
C THR A 21 18.23 4.51 5.90
N ASP A 22 19.36 5.11 6.29
CA ASP A 22 20.02 6.21 5.60
C ASP A 22 20.55 5.83 4.20
N LYS A 23 20.92 4.54 4.02
CA LYS A 23 21.41 3.98 2.75
C LYS A 23 20.31 3.50 1.82
N LEU A 24 19.06 3.45 2.28
CA LEU A 24 17.95 3.07 1.42
C LEU A 24 17.61 4.20 0.45
N PRO A 25 17.25 3.88 -0.81
CA PRO A 25 16.76 4.87 -1.76
C PRO A 25 15.53 5.58 -1.23
N GLU A 26 15.26 6.78 -1.73
CA GLU A 26 14.02 7.51 -1.44
C GLU A 26 12.82 6.73 -1.97
N SER A 27 11.70 6.83 -1.29
CA SER A 27 10.47 6.14 -1.67
C SER A 27 9.39 7.13 -2.11
N ASN A 28 8.77 6.84 -3.25
CA ASN A 28 7.55 7.46 -3.73
C ASN A 28 6.44 6.41 -3.59
N LEU A 29 5.64 6.54 -2.55
CA LEU A 29 4.59 5.58 -2.19
C LEU A 29 3.21 6.18 -2.51
N VAL A 30 2.44 5.48 -3.32
CA VAL A 30 1.04 5.82 -3.60
C VAL A 30 0.16 4.73 -3.01
N PHE A 31 -0.60 5.07 -1.97
CA PHE A 31 -1.60 4.16 -1.43
C PHE A 31 -2.87 4.28 -2.26
N LEU A 32 -3.28 3.17 -2.84
CA LEU A 32 -4.56 3.02 -3.52
C LEU A 32 -5.48 2.24 -2.59
N ILE A 33 -6.45 2.94 -2.00
CA ILE A 33 -7.26 2.39 -0.91
C ILE A 33 -8.69 2.22 -1.38
N ASP A 34 -9.18 0.99 -1.24
CA ASP A 34 -10.58 0.68 -1.35
C ASP A 34 -11.34 1.31 -0.18
N VAL A 35 -12.31 2.15 -0.51
CA VAL A 35 -13.23 2.75 0.46
C VAL A 35 -14.68 2.40 0.14
N SER A 36 -14.92 1.31 -0.60
CA SER A 36 -16.27 0.80 -0.86
C SER A 36 -16.99 0.37 0.42
N GLY A 37 -18.29 0.15 0.33
CA GLY A 37 -19.10 -0.23 1.48
C GLY A 37 -18.66 -1.53 2.15
N SER A 38 -18.09 -2.50 1.40
CA SER A 38 -17.56 -3.74 1.93
C SER A 38 -16.36 -3.51 2.86
N MET A 39 -15.59 -2.45 2.67
CA MET A 39 -14.44 -2.10 3.51
C MET A 39 -14.82 -1.58 4.92
N TRP A 40 -16.09 -1.56 5.27
CA TRP A 40 -16.51 -1.20 6.63
C TRP A 40 -16.07 -2.25 7.66
N GLY A 41 -15.52 -1.78 8.78
CA GLY A 41 -15.27 -2.61 9.96
C GLY A 41 -13.81 -2.68 10.41
N PRO A 42 -13.58 -3.25 11.61
CA PRO A 42 -12.31 -3.20 12.33
C PRO A 42 -11.17 -4.00 11.66
N THR A 43 -11.49 -5.04 10.88
CA THR A 43 -10.51 -5.88 10.18
C THR A 43 -10.25 -5.43 8.74
N ARG A 44 -10.87 -4.34 8.31
CA ARG A 44 -10.80 -3.79 6.95
C ARG A 44 -10.29 -2.35 6.98
N LEU A 45 -11.12 -1.33 6.72
CA LEU A 45 -10.66 0.06 6.62
C LEU A 45 -9.99 0.55 7.91
N ASP A 46 -10.49 0.19 9.08
CA ASP A 46 -9.87 0.60 10.36
C ASP A 46 -8.48 -0.02 10.53
N LEU A 47 -8.29 -1.27 10.06
CA LEU A 47 -6.98 -1.92 10.06
C LEU A 47 -6.04 -1.26 9.04
N VAL A 48 -6.54 -0.89 7.85
CA VAL A 48 -5.77 -0.10 6.87
C VAL A 48 -5.28 1.20 7.51
N LYS A 49 -6.18 1.97 8.11
CA LYS A 49 -5.85 3.23 8.80
C LYS A 49 -4.77 3.04 9.86
N SER A 50 -4.92 2.01 10.69
CA SER A 50 -3.96 1.69 11.76
C SER A 50 -2.59 1.30 11.19
N SER A 51 -2.56 0.46 10.15
CA SER A 51 -1.35 0.03 9.47
C SER A 51 -0.61 1.20 8.82
N LEU A 52 -1.34 2.09 8.14
CA LEU A 52 -0.76 3.28 7.51
C LEU A 52 -0.19 4.25 8.54
N LYS A 53 -0.86 4.45 9.67
CA LYS A 53 -0.33 5.29 10.76
C LYS A 53 0.98 4.76 11.34
N LEU A 54 1.14 3.43 11.45
CA LEU A 54 2.40 2.81 11.85
C LEU A 54 3.50 3.06 10.81
N LEU A 55 3.18 2.95 9.52
CA LEU A 55 4.12 3.25 8.44
C LEU A 55 4.56 4.72 8.47
N VAL A 56 3.63 5.65 8.69
CA VAL A 56 3.93 7.09 8.76
C VAL A 56 4.99 7.40 9.82
N ASN A 57 5.04 6.66 10.94
CA ASN A 57 6.07 6.84 11.96
C ASN A 57 7.48 6.59 11.40
N ASN A 58 7.62 5.67 10.44
CA ASN A 58 8.88 5.23 9.87
C ASN A 58 9.27 5.97 8.58
N LEU A 59 8.43 6.88 8.08
CA LEU A 59 8.76 7.69 6.91
C LEU A 59 9.91 8.64 7.21
N ARG A 60 10.83 8.72 6.26
CA ARG A 60 11.94 9.69 6.27
C ARG A 60 11.49 10.98 5.57
N GLU A 61 12.15 12.08 5.85
CA GLU A 61 11.86 13.39 5.23
C GLU A 61 11.85 13.32 3.68
N LYS A 62 12.77 12.55 3.11
CA LYS A 62 12.95 12.37 1.67
C LYS A 62 11.93 11.44 1.02
N ASP A 63 11.19 10.66 1.79
CA ASP A 63 10.12 9.81 1.28
C ASP A 63 8.88 10.65 0.95
N LYS A 64 8.11 10.24 -0.05
CA LYS A 64 6.87 10.90 -0.46
C LYS A 64 5.71 9.92 -0.35
N VAL A 65 4.56 10.43 0.07
CA VAL A 65 3.32 9.66 0.20
C VAL A 65 2.19 10.40 -0.49
N ALA A 66 1.43 9.69 -1.31
CA ALA A 66 0.13 10.11 -1.82
C ALA A 66 -0.93 9.07 -1.47
N ILE A 67 -2.18 9.50 -1.36
CA ILE A 67 -3.32 8.63 -1.12
C ILE A 67 -4.35 8.84 -2.21
N VAL A 68 -4.65 7.77 -2.91
CA VAL A 68 -5.74 7.67 -3.90
C VAL A 68 -6.79 6.75 -3.30
N VAL A 69 -8.04 7.14 -3.36
CA VAL A 69 -9.16 6.32 -2.92
C VAL A 69 -10.04 5.96 -4.09
N TYR A 70 -10.65 4.80 -4.04
CA TYR A 70 -11.68 4.40 -4.98
C TYR A 70 -12.86 3.73 -4.29
N ALA A 71 -14.04 4.05 -4.81
CA ALA A 71 -15.31 3.39 -4.57
C ALA A 71 -16.09 3.48 -5.88
N GLY A 72 -17.25 4.13 -5.98
CA GLY A 72 -17.92 4.40 -7.27
C GLY A 72 -17.09 5.24 -8.26
N ASN A 73 -16.23 6.11 -7.73
CA ASN A 73 -15.27 6.92 -8.49
C ASN A 73 -13.88 6.83 -7.84
N ALA A 74 -12.87 7.26 -8.58
CA ALA A 74 -11.52 7.39 -8.04
C ALA A 74 -11.16 8.87 -7.85
N SER A 75 -10.48 9.19 -6.75
CA SER A 75 -10.02 10.54 -6.44
C SER A 75 -8.71 10.54 -5.64
N VAL A 76 -7.97 11.64 -5.74
CA VAL A 76 -6.79 11.87 -4.91
C VAL A 76 -7.25 12.44 -3.57
N LYS A 77 -7.06 11.68 -2.50
CA LYS A 77 -7.36 12.11 -1.12
C LYS A 77 -6.21 12.92 -0.51
N LEU A 78 -4.99 12.54 -0.85
CA LEU A 78 -3.78 13.25 -0.43
C LEU A 78 -2.82 13.32 -1.63
N GLU A 79 -2.50 14.53 -2.05
CA GLU A 79 -1.44 14.78 -3.02
C GLU A 79 -0.07 14.36 -2.47
N SER A 80 0.91 14.17 -3.36
CA SER A 80 2.25 13.76 -2.96
C SER A 80 2.82 14.70 -1.88
N THR A 81 2.98 14.17 -0.70
CA THR A 81 3.35 14.88 0.53
C THR A 81 4.66 14.29 1.08
N PRO A 82 5.66 15.12 1.46
CA PRO A 82 6.90 14.62 2.05
C PRO A 82 6.65 13.93 3.38
N GLY A 83 7.49 12.93 3.68
CA GLY A 83 7.38 12.13 4.91
C GLY A 83 7.65 12.91 6.19
N SER A 84 8.17 14.14 6.10
CA SER A 84 8.26 15.10 7.22
C SER A 84 6.89 15.60 7.69
N ASP A 85 5.93 15.73 6.76
CA ASP A 85 4.59 16.27 7.05
C ASP A 85 3.65 15.20 7.62
N LYS A 86 4.13 14.50 8.67
CA LYS A 86 3.44 13.34 9.25
C LYS A 86 2.02 13.66 9.72
N GLN A 87 1.78 14.87 10.23
CA GLN A 87 0.45 15.25 10.70
C GLN A 87 -0.53 15.33 9.54
N LYS A 88 -0.18 16.02 8.46
CA LYS A 88 -1.01 16.11 7.25
C LYS A 88 -1.37 14.74 6.67
N ILE A 89 -0.38 13.82 6.66
CA ILE A 89 -0.62 12.44 6.18
C ILE A 89 -1.58 11.71 7.13
N ARG A 90 -1.41 11.85 8.45
CA ARG A 90 -2.31 11.23 9.43
C ARG A 90 -3.73 11.76 9.35
N ASP A 91 -3.90 13.07 9.21
CA ASP A 91 -5.21 13.70 9.10
C ASP A 91 -5.95 13.16 7.86
N ALA A 92 -5.28 13.06 6.71
CA ALA A 92 -5.84 12.46 5.50
C ALA A 92 -6.25 10.99 5.70
N ILE A 93 -5.48 10.21 6.47
CA ILE A 93 -5.81 8.83 6.82
C ILE A 93 -7.05 8.79 7.74
N ASP A 94 -7.13 9.68 8.71
CA ASP A 94 -8.25 9.73 9.65
C ASP A 94 -9.57 10.11 8.99
N GLU A 95 -9.52 10.92 7.97
CA GLU A 95 -10.69 11.31 7.17
C GLU A 95 -11.19 10.23 6.19
N LEU A 96 -10.52 9.09 6.06
CA LEU A 96 -11.00 8.00 5.22
C LEU A 96 -12.29 7.42 5.81
N THR A 97 -13.31 7.29 4.98
CA THR A 97 -14.61 6.70 5.33
C THR A 97 -15.03 5.71 4.26
N SER A 98 -15.60 4.58 4.66
CA SER A 98 -16.13 3.58 3.73
C SER A 98 -17.54 3.95 3.29
N GLY A 99 -17.86 3.71 2.01
CA GLY A 99 -19.19 3.89 1.42
C GLY A 99 -19.15 3.88 -0.11
N GLY A 100 -20.29 3.65 -0.73
CA GLY A 100 -20.41 3.60 -2.19
C GLY A 100 -20.15 2.23 -2.82
N SER A 101 -20.18 2.19 -4.15
CA SER A 101 -19.94 0.99 -4.97
C SER A 101 -18.45 0.86 -5.33
N THR A 102 -18.04 -0.29 -5.87
CA THR A 102 -16.62 -0.56 -6.21
C THR A 102 -16.37 -0.33 -7.69
N ALA A 103 -15.48 0.60 -8.05
CA ALA A 103 -14.99 0.84 -9.41
C ALA A 103 -13.46 0.95 -9.42
N GLY A 104 -12.79 -0.20 -9.31
CA GLY A 104 -11.33 -0.28 -9.07
C GLY A 104 -10.45 0.14 -10.26
N GLY A 105 -10.92 -0.04 -11.52
CA GLY A 105 -10.08 0.20 -12.69
C GLY A 105 -9.63 1.65 -12.85
N ALA A 106 -10.50 2.61 -12.62
CA ALA A 106 -10.15 4.03 -12.64
C ALA A 106 -9.17 4.38 -11.50
N GLY A 107 -9.26 3.69 -10.36
CA GLY A 107 -8.35 3.86 -9.23
C GLY A 107 -6.91 3.51 -9.58
N ILE A 108 -6.68 2.37 -10.22
CA ILE A 108 -5.34 1.95 -10.65
C ILE A 108 -4.72 2.96 -11.62
N GLN A 109 -5.48 3.37 -12.64
CA GLN A 109 -4.98 4.34 -13.62
C GLN A 109 -4.61 5.68 -12.96
N LEU A 110 -5.44 6.16 -12.04
CA LEU A 110 -5.16 7.38 -11.29
C LEU A 110 -3.93 7.22 -10.40
N ALA A 111 -3.79 6.09 -9.70
CA ALA A 111 -2.63 5.82 -8.85
C ALA A 111 -1.33 5.79 -9.65
N TYR A 112 -1.31 5.16 -10.82
CA TYR A 112 -0.15 5.18 -11.72
C TYR A 112 0.16 6.59 -12.23
N LYS A 113 -0.86 7.38 -12.58
CA LYS A 113 -0.68 8.78 -12.98
C LYS A 113 -0.01 9.57 -11.87
N VAL A 114 -0.50 9.48 -10.63
CA VAL A 114 0.08 10.17 -9.46
C VAL A 114 1.51 9.71 -9.19
N ALA A 115 1.77 8.38 -9.27
CA ALA A 115 3.10 7.82 -9.06
C ALA A 115 4.11 8.32 -10.10
N LYS A 116 3.72 8.40 -11.37
CA LYS A 116 4.56 8.91 -12.48
C LYS A 116 4.84 10.41 -12.36
N GLN A 117 3.85 11.20 -11.94
CA GLN A 117 4.03 12.65 -11.73
C GLN A 117 5.09 12.96 -10.67
N ASN A 118 5.31 12.04 -9.72
CA ASN A 118 6.25 12.18 -8.61
C ASN A 118 7.40 11.18 -8.69
N PHE A 119 7.69 10.66 -9.88
CA PHE A 119 8.65 9.61 -10.11
C PHE A 119 10.07 9.98 -9.64
N LEU A 120 10.69 9.07 -8.92
CA LEU A 120 12.07 9.19 -8.44
C LEU A 120 12.96 8.25 -9.25
N PRO A 121 13.83 8.75 -10.16
CA PRO A 121 14.60 7.89 -11.07
C PRO A 121 15.53 6.87 -10.38
N LYS A 122 16.02 7.18 -9.18
CA LYS A 122 16.87 6.30 -8.37
C LYS A 122 16.16 5.82 -7.10
N GLY A 123 14.85 6.07 -6.99
CA GLY A 123 14.03 5.76 -5.84
C GLY A 123 13.22 4.48 -6.00
N ASN A 124 12.53 4.13 -4.93
CA ASN A 124 11.53 3.07 -4.93
C ASN A 124 10.16 3.68 -5.24
N ASN A 125 9.68 3.51 -6.47
CA ASN A 125 8.36 3.99 -6.88
C ASN A 125 7.36 2.84 -6.78
N ARG A 126 6.38 2.97 -5.89
CA ARG A 126 5.48 1.85 -5.59
C ARG A 126 4.06 2.30 -5.30
N ILE A 127 3.12 1.61 -5.92
CA ILE A 127 1.71 1.65 -5.56
C ILE A 127 1.45 0.49 -4.59
N ILE A 128 0.69 0.77 -3.53
CA ILE A 128 0.26 -0.21 -2.54
C ILE A 128 -1.26 -0.20 -2.55
N LEU A 129 -1.85 -1.22 -3.16
CA LEU A 129 -3.30 -1.43 -3.20
C LEU A 129 -3.74 -2.09 -1.91
N CYS A 130 -4.72 -1.49 -1.24
CA CYS A 130 -5.38 -2.02 -0.04
C CYS A 130 -6.85 -2.31 -0.38
N SER A 131 -7.27 -3.58 -0.34
CA SER A 131 -8.62 -4.04 -0.71
C SER A 131 -9.01 -5.26 0.11
N ASP A 132 -10.29 -5.55 0.24
CA ASP A 132 -10.81 -6.79 0.85
C ASP A 132 -10.97 -7.95 -0.15
N GLY A 133 -10.52 -7.76 -1.37
CA GLY A 133 -10.56 -8.77 -2.43
C GLY A 133 -11.67 -8.55 -3.45
N ASP A 134 -12.70 -7.78 -3.15
CA ASP A 134 -13.77 -7.41 -4.09
C ASP A 134 -13.29 -6.31 -5.05
N PHE A 135 -12.19 -6.59 -5.75
CA PHE A 135 -11.63 -5.65 -6.71
C PHE A 135 -12.35 -5.75 -8.06
N ASN A 136 -13.50 -5.10 -8.17
CA ASN A 136 -14.24 -5.04 -9.42
C ASN A 136 -13.66 -3.95 -10.34
N VAL A 137 -12.98 -4.38 -11.39
CA VAL A 137 -12.26 -3.49 -12.32
C VAL A 137 -13.18 -2.75 -13.30
N GLY A 138 -14.50 -3.00 -13.25
CA GLY A 138 -15.53 -2.28 -14.01
C GLY A 138 -15.42 -2.35 -15.53
N VAL A 139 -14.27 -2.63 -16.07
CA VAL A 139 -14.02 -2.82 -17.50
C VAL A 139 -12.97 -3.90 -17.63
N SER A 140 -13.40 -5.03 -18.22
CA SER A 140 -12.51 -6.05 -18.71
C SER A 140 -12.01 -7.10 -17.71
N SER A 141 -11.81 -8.23 -18.29
CA SER A 141 -11.23 -9.45 -17.78
C SER A 141 -9.96 -9.22 -16.93
N VAL A 142 -9.64 -10.19 -16.14
CA VAL A 142 -8.37 -10.29 -15.39
C VAL A 142 -7.19 -10.02 -16.32
N GLU A 143 -7.26 -10.47 -17.58
CA GLU A 143 -6.22 -10.26 -18.60
C GLU A 143 -5.98 -8.76 -18.92
N GLY A 144 -7.05 -7.96 -18.97
CA GLY A 144 -6.91 -6.51 -19.21
C GLY A 144 -6.22 -5.78 -18.07
N LEU A 145 -6.46 -6.21 -16.83
CA LEU A 145 -5.76 -5.71 -15.66
C LEU A 145 -4.29 -6.14 -15.64
N GLU A 146 -4.01 -7.40 -15.94
CA GLU A 146 -2.65 -7.91 -16.05
C GLU A 146 -1.85 -7.15 -17.10
N GLN A 147 -2.40 -6.94 -18.30
CA GLN A 147 -1.75 -6.15 -19.35
C GLN A 147 -1.50 -4.71 -18.92
N LEU A 148 -2.45 -4.07 -18.23
CA LEU A 148 -2.26 -2.73 -17.69
C LEU A 148 -1.07 -2.71 -16.72
N ILE A 149 -1.04 -3.61 -15.74
CA ILE A 149 0.02 -3.68 -14.72
C ILE A 149 1.38 -4.00 -15.36
N GLU A 150 1.43 -4.92 -16.32
CA GLU A 150 2.66 -5.25 -17.04
C GLU A 150 3.20 -4.07 -17.85
N ASN A 151 2.34 -3.33 -18.53
CA ASN A 151 2.75 -2.14 -19.26
C ASN A 151 3.22 -1.03 -18.32
N GLU A 152 2.48 -0.81 -17.24
CA GLU A 152 2.83 0.20 -16.25
C GLU A 152 4.12 -0.12 -15.49
N ARG A 153 4.40 -1.40 -15.22
CA ARG A 153 5.67 -1.88 -14.64
C ARG A 153 6.89 -1.45 -15.45
N LYS A 154 6.76 -1.35 -16.78
CA LYS A 154 7.85 -0.87 -17.66
C LYS A 154 8.23 0.58 -17.38
N SER A 155 7.34 1.36 -16.78
CA SER A 155 7.62 2.74 -16.34
C SER A 155 8.49 2.83 -15.07
N GLY A 156 8.80 1.71 -14.42
CA GLY A 156 9.56 1.67 -13.17
C GLY A 156 8.71 1.88 -11.91
N VAL A 157 7.38 1.88 -12.03
CA VAL A 157 6.43 1.92 -10.91
C VAL A 157 5.91 0.51 -10.65
N PHE A 158 6.13 0.00 -9.44
CA PHE A 158 5.73 -1.35 -9.04
C PHE A 158 4.41 -1.31 -8.26
N LEU A 159 3.63 -2.40 -8.38
CA LEU A 159 2.39 -2.59 -7.62
C LEU A 159 2.61 -3.70 -6.56
N SER A 160 2.14 -3.43 -5.35
CA SER A 160 1.96 -4.43 -4.29
C SER A 160 0.51 -4.42 -3.84
N VAL A 161 -0.01 -5.59 -3.48
CA VAL A 161 -1.40 -5.74 -3.03
C VAL A 161 -1.40 -6.24 -1.58
N LEU A 162 -2.17 -5.58 -0.75
CA LEU A 162 -2.43 -5.97 0.64
C LEU A 162 -3.93 -6.31 0.77
N GLY A 163 -4.22 -7.59 1.06
CA GLY A 163 -5.57 -8.05 1.35
C GLY A 163 -5.95 -7.80 2.81
N TYR A 164 -7.16 -7.32 3.03
CA TYR A 164 -7.75 -7.05 4.33
C TYR A 164 -9.06 -7.84 4.49
N GLY A 165 -9.46 -8.07 5.73
CA GLY A 165 -10.62 -8.88 6.05
C GLY A 165 -10.25 -10.29 6.51
N MET A 166 -11.25 -11.04 6.96
CA MET A 166 -11.09 -12.46 7.27
C MET A 166 -11.75 -13.27 6.14
N GLY A 167 -10.94 -14.08 5.45
CA GLY A 167 -11.42 -15.10 4.54
C GLY A 167 -11.94 -16.31 5.26
#